data_f507d9250be39d219d4c6d831f3cddc2
#
_entry.id   f507d9250be39d219d4c6d831f3cddc2
#
_cell.length_a   1.000
_cell.length_b   1.000
_cell.length_c   1.000
_cell.angle_alpha   90.00
_cell.angle_beta   90.00
_cell.angle_gamma   90.00
#
_symmetry.space_group_name_H-M   'P 1'
#
loop_
_entity.id
_entity.type
_entity.pdbx_description
1 polymer ?
#
loop_
_entity_poly.entity_id
_entity_poly.type
_entity_poly.pdbx_seq_one_letter_code
_entity_poly.pdbx_strand_id
1 'polypeptide(L)'
;ETCQDVEDETDEMKIIPLFPSTLHAYTVKDFDKEGLLDYIYAEYDFDPEGRTISNRGGWQSSVDYTAEDNPLLDVVERTLRHDFFFRTLKHEDFHIEDLWININRPGAFNHKHNHPGSVFSGVFWINAPKDSGLLVFDNPNAFTMWDEMNSYSDEFQKILPVHPAYYMTPKEGMIVIFPSSIYHKVDLNESVENRISIS
;
A
#
# COMPACT_ATOMS: atom_id res chain seq x y z
N GLU A 1 25.79 2.37 -15.48
CA GLU A 1 26.58 1.41 -14.68
C GLU A 1 27.14 2.18 -13.49
N THR A 2 26.56 1.99 -12.31
CA THR A 2 27.14 2.49 -11.07
C THR A 2 27.91 1.36 -10.43
N CYS A 3 29.23 1.31 -10.69
CA CYS A 3 30.14 0.59 -9.83
C CYS A 3 30.24 1.40 -8.53
N GLN A 4 29.71 0.89 -7.43
CA GLN A 4 30.02 1.46 -6.11
C GLN A 4 31.28 0.75 -5.65
N ASP A 5 32.40 1.45 -5.71
CA ASP A 5 33.64 0.98 -5.11
C ASP A 5 33.43 0.93 -3.59
N VAL A 6 33.57 -0.26 -3.03
CA VAL A 6 33.54 -0.46 -1.58
C VAL A 6 34.98 -0.17 -1.08
N GLU A 7 35.38 1.10 -1.16
CA GLU A 7 36.59 1.56 -0.47
C GLU A 7 36.27 1.71 1.01
N ASP A 8 36.79 0.83 1.83
CA ASP A 8 36.67 0.92 3.27
C ASP A 8 38.05 0.86 3.92
N GLU A 9 38.41 1.92 4.62
CA GLU A 9 39.65 2.00 5.42
C GLU A 9 39.45 1.49 6.87
N THR A 10 38.25 0.92 7.18
CA THR A 10 37.89 0.45 8.52
C THR A 10 37.73 -1.08 8.55
N ASP A 11 38.18 -1.72 9.65
CA ASP A 11 37.99 -3.14 9.91
C ASP A 11 36.53 -3.50 10.29
N GLU A 12 35.54 -2.61 9.99
CA GLU A 12 34.13 -2.82 10.31
C GLU A 12 33.38 -3.48 9.15
N MET A 13 32.54 -4.46 9.45
CA MET A 13 31.67 -5.13 8.47
C MET A 13 30.65 -4.13 7.94
N LYS A 14 30.63 -3.95 6.61
CA LYS A 14 29.67 -3.10 5.91
C LYS A 14 28.51 -3.91 5.35
N ILE A 15 27.28 -3.52 5.66
CA ILE A 15 26.06 -4.15 5.12
C ILE A 15 25.56 -3.32 3.95
N ILE A 16 25.49 -3.92 2.77
CA ILE A 16 24.99 -3.28 1.55
C ILE A 16 23.71 -3.98 1.11
N PRO A 17 22.53 -3.34 1.20
CA PRO A 17 21.29 -3.92 0.70
C PRO A 17 21.31 -3.99 -0.83
N LEU A 18 21.11 -5.17 -1.39
CA LEU A 18 21.01 -5.38 -2.82
C LEU A 18 19.55 -5.50 -3.26
N PHE A 19 19.19 -4.75 -4.31
CA PHE A 19 17.86 -4.79 -4.96
C PHE A 19 16.70 -4.53 -4.00
N PRO A 20 16.75 -3.47 -3.19
CA PRO A 20 15.69 -3.16 -2.25
C PRO A 20 14.39 -2.78 -2.98
N SER A 21 13.27 -3.30 -2.51
CA SER A 21 11.95 -2.76 -2.84
C SER A 21 11.58 -1.72 -1.79
N THR A 22 11.01 -0.59 -2.22
CA THR A 22 10.68 0.51 -1.33
C THR A 22 9.17 0.56 -1.05
N LEU A 23 8.83 0.82 0.20
CA LEU A 23 7.48 1.13 0.66
C LEU A 23 7.49 2.53 1.27
N HIS A 24 6.60 3.40 0.79
CA HIS A 24 6.47 4.76 1.31
C HIS A 24 5.16 4.84 2.09
N ALA A 25 5.24 5.28 3.35
CA ALA A 25 4.08 5.41 4.21
C ALA A 25 4.00 6.83 4.80
N TYR A 26 2.84 7.43 4.73
CA TYR A 26 2.53 8.76 5.24
C TYR A 26 1.29 8.71 6.11
N THR A 27 1.14 9.68 7.01
CA THR A 27 -0.09 9.90 7.74
C THR A 27 -0.64 11.27 7.37
N VAL A 28 -1.78 11.27 6.68
CA VAL A 28 -2.54 12.47 6.35
C VAL A 28 -3.29 12.89 7.63
N LYS A 29 -2.93 14.04 8.19
CA LYS A 29 -3.47 14.47 9.48
C LYS A 29 -4.78 15.26 9.35
N ASP A 30 -4.87 16.06 8.29
CA ASP A 30 -5.96 17.00 8.07
C ASP A 30 -6.73 16.61 6.80
N PHE A 31 -7.66 15.66 6.94
CA PHE A 31 -8.61 15.31 5.88
C PHE A 31 -10.03 15.27 6.47
N ASP A 32 -10.99 15.59 5.65
CA ASP A 32 -12.42 15.55 6.00
C ASP A 32 -12.93 14.11 5.95
N LYS A 33 -12.71 13.37 7.04
CA LYS A 33 -13.11 11.96 7.14
C LYS A 33 -14.64 11.81 6.96
N GLU A 34 -15.42 12.64 7.61
CA GLU A 34 -16.88 12.53 7.59
C GLU A 34 -17.42 12.80 6.19
N GLY A 35 -16.98 13.90 5.54
CA GLY A 35 -17.37 14.21 4.18
C GLY A 35 -16.94 13.13 3.17
N LEU A 36 -15.74 12.55 3.33
CA LEU A 36 -15.31 11.42 2.48
C LEU A 36 -16.15 10.16 2.71
N LEU A 37 -16.51 9.85 3.96
CA LEU A 37 -17.37 8.71 4.25
C LEU A 37 -18.78 8.91 3.69
N ASP A 38 -19.37 10.09 3.81
CA ASP A 38 -20.67 10.41 3.24
C ASP A 38 -20.65 10.25 1.71
N TYR A 39 -19.61 10.74 1.04
CA TYR A 39 -19.42 10.55 -0.38
C TYR A 39 -19.30 9.08 -0.75
N ILE A 40 -18.46 8.31 -0.05
CA ILE A 40 -18.23 6.89 -0.29
C ILE A 40 -19.51 6.06 -0.13
N TYR A 41 -20.31 6.34 0.90
CA TYR A 41 -21.56 5.64 1.10
C TYR A 41 -22.65 6.04 0.09
N ALA A 42 -22.65 7.28 -0.38
CA ALA A 42 -23.52 7.69 -1.49
C ALA A 42 -23.19 6.96 -2.79
N GLU A 43 -21.91 6.78 -3.10
CA GLU A 43 -21.46 5.97 -4.24
C GLU A 43 -21.85 4.48 -4.10
N TYR A 44 -21.70 3.94 -2.89
CA TYR A 44 -22.15 2.59 -2.59
C TYR A 44 -23.67 2.42 -2.77
N ASP A 45 -24.48 3.37 -2.31
CA ASP A 45 -25.93 3.33 -2.43
C ASP A 45 -26.40 3.47 -3.88
N PHE A 46 -25.61 4.19 -4.71
CA PHE A 46 -25.88 4.35 -6.14
C PHE A 46 -25.57 3.08 -6.95
N ASP A 47 -24.47 2.38 -6.62
CA ASP A 47 -24.08 1.11 -7.25
C ASP A 47 -23.73 0.05 -6.19
N PRO A 48 -24.74 -0.53 -5.50
CA PRO A 48 -24.51 -1.47 -4.41
C PRO A 48 -23.91 -2.81 -4.84
N GLU A 49 -23.93 -3.13 -6.14
CA GLU A 49 -23.32 -4.34 -6.67
C GLU A 49 -21.80 -4.19 -6.82
N GLY A 50 -21.35 -3.07 -7.33
CA GLY A 50 -19.93 -2.80 -7.58
C GLY A 50 -19.28 -3.86 -8.44
N ARG A 51 -17.98 -4.04 -8.28
CA ARG A 51 -17.21 -5.06 -9.01
C ARG A 51 -16.44 -6.00 -8.07
N THR A 52 -16.20 -7.22 -8.55
CA THR A 52 -15.39 -8.22 -7.85
C THR A 52 -14.13 -8.51 -8.65
N ILE A 53 -12.98 -8.10 -8.12
CA ILE A 53 -11.65 -8.34 -8.71
C ILE A 53 -10.81 -9.15 -7.74
N SER A 54 -10.07 -8.51 -6.83
CA SER A 54 -9.35 -9.20 -5.75
C SER A 54 -10.17 -9.32 -4.47
N ASN A 55 -11.18 -8.49 -4.29
CA ASN A 55 -12.05 -8.44 -3.11
C ASN A 55 -12.95 -9.68 -2.99
N ARG A 56 -13.17 -10.11 -1.74
CA ARG A 56 -14.12 -11.16 -1.37
C ARG A 56 -14.90 -10.73 -0.14
N GLY A 57 -16.23 -10.79 -0.22
CA GLY A 57 -17.14 -10.35 0.84
C GLY A 57 -17.22 -8.83 1.05
N GLY A 58 -16.36 -8.05 0.38
CA GLY A 58 -16.38 -6.60 0.37
C GLY A 58 -16.96 -6.04 -0.92
N TRP A 59 -17.23 -4.73 -0.92
CA TRP A 59 -17.61 -3.97 -2.09
C TRP A 59 -16.41 -3.21 -2.65
N GLN A 60 -16.29 -3.17 -3.96
CA GLN A 60 -15.36 -2.32 -4.70
C GLN A 60 -16.14 -1.54 -5.74
N SER A 61 -15.91 -0.24 -5.84
CA SER A 61 -16.60 0.60 -6.83
C SER A 61 -16.32 0.12 -8.26
N SER A 62 -17.32 0.24 -9.11
CA SER A 62 -17.22 -0.05 -10.55
C SER A 62 -16.72 1.15 -11.35
N VAL A 63 -16.83 2.35 -10.79
CA VAL A 63 -16.44 3.62 -11.40
C VAL A 63 -14.99 3.93 -11.06
N ASP A 64 -14.30 4.52 -12.03
CA ASP A 64 -12.98 5.13 -11.84
C ASP A 64 -13.17 6.61 -11.45
N TYR A 65 -12.52 7.02 -10.35
CA TYR A 65 -12.64 8.35 -9.76
C TYR A 65 -11.46 9.28 -10.13
N THR A 66 -10.87 9.12 -11.31
CA THR A 66 -9.80 10.01 -11.79
C THR A 66 -10.33 11.29 -12.46
N ALA A 67 -11.66 11.46 -12.56
CA ALA A 67 -12.28 12.67 -13.11
C ALA A 67 -12.06 13.89 -12.19
N GLU A 68 -11.95 15.07 -12.81
CA GLU A 68 -11.86 16.35 -12.11
C GLU A 68 -13.06 16.58 -11.16
N ASP A 69 -12.86 17.38 -10.11
CA ASP A 69 -13.85 17.71 -9.07
C ASP A 69 -14.28 16.51 -8.19
N ASN A 70 -13.41 15.54 -8.00
CA ASN A 70 -13.66 14.39 -7.13
C ASN A 70 -12.93 14.53 -5.79
N PRO A 71 -13.63 14.53 -4.63
CA PRO A 71 -13.00 14.72 -3.32
C PRO A 71 -12.01 13.60 -2.94
N LEU A 72 -12.16 12.38 -3.51
CA LEU A 72 -11.23 11.29 -3.30
C LEU A 72 -9.91 11.55 -4.04
N LEU A 73 -10.01 12.04 -5.29
CA LEU A 73 -8.83 12.42 -6.07
C LEU A 73 -8.08 13.57 -5.41
N ASP A 74 -8.78 14.60 -4.98
CA ASP A 74 -8.19 15.78 -4.35
C ASP A 74 -7.33 15.45 -3.14
N VAL A 75 -7.82 14.61 -2.24
CA VAL A 75 -7.06 14.25 -1.03
C VAL A 75 -5.84 13.39 -1.35
N VAL A 76 -5.98 12.46 -2.29
CA VAL A 76 -4.88 11.58 -2.71
C VAL A 76 -3.84 12.40 -3.47
N GLU A 77 -4.23 13.13 -4.50
CA GLU A 77 -3.31 13.90 -5.33
C GLU A 77 -2.55 14.97 -4.55
N ARG A 78 -3.23 15.72 -3.68
CA ARG A 78 -2.58 16.71 -2.81
C ARG A 78 -1.51 16.07 -1.93
N THR A 79 -1.80 14.91 -1.34
CA THR A 79 -0.84 14.19 -0.50
C THR A 79 0.35 13.69 -1.32
N LEU A 80 0.09 13.11 -2.48
CA LEU A 80 1.13 12.61 -3.37
C LEU A 80 2.05 13.75 -3.86
N ARG A 81 1.49 14.85 -4.32
CA ARG A 81 2.26 16.01 -4.80
C ARG A 81 3.11 16.61 -3.71
N HIS A 82 2.57 16.78 -2.49
CA HIS A 82 3.28 17.44 -1.39
C HIS A 82 4.40 16.58 -0.81
N ASP A 83 4.19 15.29 -0.61
CA ASP A 83 5.07 14.45 0.20
C ASP A 83 5.84 13.39 -0.59
N PHE A 84 5.24 12.81 -1.64
CA PHE A 84 5.87 11.71 -2.35
C PHE A 84 6.67 12.21 -3.56
N PHE A 85 6.04 12.93 -4.49
CA PHE A 85 6.67 13.26 -5.77
C PHE A 85 7.83 14.24 -5.62
N PHE A 86 7.70 15.29 -4.83
CA PHE A 86 8.79 16.25 -4.62
C PHE A 86 10.05 15.67 -3.98
N ARG A 87 9.91 14.61 -3.19
CA ARG A 87 11.03 14.03 -2.44
C ARG A 87 11.61 12.77 -3.07
N THR A 88 10.84 12.08 -3.89
CA THR A 88 11.15 10.70 -4.29
C THR A 88 11.32 10.55 -5.78
N LEU A 89 10.55 11.29 -6.60
CA LEU A 89 10.58 11.13 -8.04
C LEU A 89 11.38 12.23 -8.73
N LYS A 90 12.02 11.85 -9.83
CA LYS A 90 12.83 12.75 -10.66
C LYS A 90 11.98 13.69 -11.52
N HIS A 91 10.72 13.32 -11.79
CA HIS A 91 9.81 14.04 -12.68
C HIS A 91 8.60 14.54 -11.89
N GLU A 92 8.20 15.77 -12.17
CA GLU A 92 7.03 16.40 -11.54
C GLU A 92 5.71 15.96 -12.20
N ASP A 93 5.78 15.42 -13.41
CA ASP A 93 4.63 14.96 -14.16
C ASP A 93 4.26 13.54 -13.78
N PHE A 94 3.13 13.38 -13.11
CA PHE A 94 2.48 12.11 -12.87
C PHE A 94 0.98 12.25 -13.09
N HIS A 95 0.32 11.16 -13.36
CA HIS A 95 -1.13 11.06 -13.38
C HIS A 95 -1.57 9.81 -12.63
N ILE A 96 -2.74 9.89 -12.05
CA ILE A 96 -3.42 8.75 -11.44
C ILE A 96 -4.21 8.08 -12.56
N GLU A 97 -3.89 6.82 -12.87
CA GLU A 97 -4.52 6.08 -13.96
C GLU A 97 -5.87 5.50 -13.54
N ASP A 98 -5.92 4.96 -12.32
CA ASP A 98 -7.12 4.35 -11.75
C ASP A 98 -7.26 4.79 -10.28
N LEU A 99 -8.49 5.06 -9.86
CA LEU A 99 -8.83 5.35 -8.47
C LEU A 99 -10.17 4.69 -8.13
N TRP A 100 -10.20 3.84 -7.11
CA TRP A 100 -11.42 3.13 -6.70
C TRP A 100 -11.57 3.05 -5.20
N ILE A 101 -12.81 2.83 -4.75
CA ILE A 101 -13.18 2.67 -3.35
C ILE A 101 -13.25 1.18 -3.01
N ASN A 102 -12.83 0.83 -1.79
CA ASN A 102 -13.05 -0.47 -1.20
C ASN A 102 -13.78 -0.32 0.15
N ILE A 103 -14.90 -1.03 0.30
CA ILE A 103 -15.60 -1.22 1.59
C ILE A 103 -15.49 -2.69 1.95
N ASN A 104 -14.57 -3.00 2.87
CA ASN A 104 -14.35 -4.35 3.37
C ASN A 104 -15.11 -4.55 4.68
N ARG A 105 -16.26 -5.23 4.60
CA ARG A 105 -17.11 -5.58 5.76
C ARG A 105 -16.40 -6.59 6.66
N PRO A 106 -16.90 -6.83 7.89
CA PRO A 106 -16.47 -7.96 8.70
C PRO A 106 -16.45 -9.26 7.89
N GLY A 107 -15.35 -10.00 7.93
CA GLY A 107 -15.14 -11.22 7.13
C GLY A 107 -14.69 -11.01 5.67
N ALA A 108 -14.53 -9.75 5.22
CA ALA A 108 -14.04 -9.47 3.88
C ALA A 108 -12.50 -9.43 3.82
N PHE A 109 -11.93 -9.75 2.66
CA PHE A 109 -10.49 -9.74 2.40
C PHE A 109 -10.20 -9.47 0.92
N ASN A 110 -8.91 -9.27 0.57
CA ASN A 110 -8.48 -9.20 -0.82
C ASN A 110 -7.44 -10.28 -1.09
N HIS A 111 -7.67 -11.07 -2.15
CA HIS A 111 -6.72 -12.08 -2.62
C HIS A 111 -5.38 -11.47 -3.02
N LYS A 112 -4.36 -12.31 -3.04
CA LYS A 112 -3.03 -11.94 -3.54
C LYS A 112 -3.09 -11.55 -5.01
N HIS A 113 -2.58 -10.35 -5.32
CA HIS A 113 -2.54 -9.76 -6.66
C HIS A 113 -1.42 -8.72 -6.76
N ASN A 114 -1.19 -8.22 -7.95
CA ASN A 114 -0.37 -7.05 -8.27
C ASN A 114 -1.09 -6.20 -9.32
N HIS A 115 -0.53 -5.06 -9.69
CA HIS A 115 -1.15 -4.11 -10.64
C HIS A 115 -0.24 -3.92 -11.86
N PRO A 116 -0.31 -4.82 -12.87
CA PRO A 116 0.45 -4.64 -14.10
C PRO A 116 -0.08 -3.44 -14.90
N GLY A 117 0.83 -2.63 -15.42
CA GLY A 117 0.51 -1.44 -16.22
C GLY A 117 0.89 -0.14 -15.52
N SER A 118 0.74 -0.06 -14.20
CA SER A 118 1.14 1.11 -13.42
C SER A 118 2.55 0.95 -12.85
N VAL A 119 3.24 2.07 -12.60
CA VAL A 119 4.57 2.09 -11.97
C VAL A 119 4.44 1.93 -10.46
N PHE A 120 3.53 2.70 -9.86
CA PHE A 120 3.23 2.67 -8.43
C PHE A 120 1.76 2.38 -8.20
N SER A 121 1.49 1.73 -7.08
CA SER A 121 0.16 1.52 -6.52
C SER A 121 0.12 2.07 -5.12
N GLY A 122 -1.05 2.45 -4.65
CA GLY A 122 -1.22 2.98 -3.31
C GLY A 122 -2.54 2.57 -2.68
N VAL A 123 -2.61 2.79 -1.37
CA VAL A 123 -3.85 2.65 -0.61
C VAL A 123 -3.90 3.74 0.46
N PHE A 124 -5.04 4.41 0.57
CA PHE A 124 -5.35 5.39 1.60
C PHE A 124 -6.52 4.89 2.44
N TRP A 125 -6.31 4.69 3.74
CA TRP A 125 -7.34 4.23 4.65
C TRP A 125 -8.11 5.40 5.27
N ILE A 126 -9.39 5.49 4.91
CA ILE A 126 -10.35 6.45 5.49
C ILE A 126 -10.84 5.95 6.84
N ASN A 127 -11.13 4.65 6.94
CA ASN A 127 -11.48 3.97 8.18
C ASN A 127 -10.72 2.65 8.30
N ALA A 128 -9.96 2.50 9.36
CA ALA A 128 -9.17 1.29 9.64
C ALA A 128 -9.35 0.87 11.10
N PRO A 129 -10.45 0.16 11.42
CA PRO A 129 -10.69 -0.33 12.77
C PRO A 129 -9.59 -1.26 13.23
N LYS A 130 -9.46 -1.39 14.55
CA LYS A 130 -8.58 -2.42 15.12
C LYS A 130 -9.00 -3.80 14.64
N ASP A 131 -8.04 -4.66 14.35
CA ASP A 131 -8.24 -6.03 13.85
C ASP A 131 -8.93 -6.11 12.46
N SER A 132 -8.86 -5.03 11.67
CA SER A 132 -9.47 -4.99 10.33
C SER A 132 -8.64 -5.69 9.23
N GLY A 133 -7.63 -6.47 9.59
CA GLY A 133 -6.77 -7.22 8.69
C GLY A 133 -5.52 -6.46 8.26
N LEU A 134 -4.45 -7.18 7.99
CA LEU A 134 -3.14 -6.63 7.60
C LEU A 134 -3.05 -6.45 6.08
N LEU A 135 -2.32 -5.43 5.64
CA LEU A 135 -1.80 -5.37 4.28
C LEU A 135 -0.47 -6.15 4.28
N VAL A 136 -0.40 -7.17 3.45
CA VAL A 136 0.74 -8.11 3.40
C VAL A 136 1.39 -8.04 2.03
N PHE A 137 2.68 -7.74 2.00
CA PHE A 137 3.49 -7.72 0.80
C PHE A 137 4.38 -8.96 0.75
N ASP A 138 4.35 -9.68 -0.35
CA ASP A 138 5.25 -10.80 -0.57
C ASP A 138 6.65 -10.29 -0.93
N ASN A 139 7.67 -10.90 -0.35
CA ASN A 139 9.04 -10.66 -0.78
C ASN A 139 9.26 -11.30 -2.16
N PRO A 140 9.57 -10.54 -3.21
CA PRO A 140 9.75 -11.07 -4.55
C PRO A 140 10.93 -12.07 -4.65
N ASN A 141 11.86 -12.04 -3.69
CA ASN A 141 13.04 -12.89 -3.63
C ASN A 141 12.90 -14.03 -2.60
N ALA A 142 11.75 -14.20 -1.95
CA ALA A 142 11.59 -15.13 -0.82
C ALA A 142 11.96 -16.58 -1.15
N PHE A 143 11.67 -17.02 -2.35
CA PHE A 143 11.96 -18.41 -2.76
C PHE A 143 13.46 -18.74 -2.79
N THR A 144 14.29 -17.78 -3.21
CA THR A 144 15.75 -17.96 -3.31
C THR A 144 16.48 -17.65 -2.00
N MET A 145 15.81 -16.97 -1.07
CA MET A 145 16.41 -16.49 0.18
C MET A 145 16.02 -17.31 1.40
N TRP A 146 15.21 -18.36 1.24
CA TRP A 146 14.70 -19.12 2.38
C TRP A 146 15.81 -19.73 3.28
N ASP A 147 16.80 -20.38 2.68
CA ASP A 147 17.91 -20.97 3.42
C ASP A 147 18.83 -19.90 4.00
N GLU A 148 19.01 -18.78 3.28
CA GLU A 148 19.79 -17.64 3.73
C GLU A 148 19.14 -17.00 4.98
N MET A 149 17.83 -16.78 4.94
CA MET A 149 17.09 -16.20 6.08
C MET A 149 17.25 -17.04 7.36
N ASN A 150 17.17 -18.38 7.23
CA ASN A 150 17.34 -19.29 8.36
C ASN A 150 18.77 -19.37 8.90
N SER A 151 19.74 -18.84 8.16
CA SER A 151 21.16 -18.81 8.53
C SER A 151 21.55 -17.59 9.35
N TYR A 152 20.73 -16.54 9.33
CA TYR A 152 20.99 -15.30 10.06
C TYR A 152 20.50 -15.38 11.51
N SER A 153 21.26 -14.74 12.41
CA SER A 153 20.85 -14.58 13.80
C SER A 153 19.62 -13.67 13.92
N ASP A 154 18.86 -13.83 15.00
CA ASP A 154 17.69 -12.99 15.32
C ASP A 154 18.04 -11.51 15.41
N GLU A 155 19.26 -11.17 15.82
CA GLU A 155 19.75 -9.80 15.89
C GLU A 155 20.00 -9.23 14.49
N PHE A 156 20.60 -10.00 13.61
CA PHE A 156 20.83 -9.58 12.24
C PHE A 156 19.53 -9.40 11.45
N GLN A 157 18.56 -10.29 11.66
CA GLN A 157 17.24 -10.20 11.03
C GLN A 157 16.44 -8.94 11.43
N LYS A 158 16.74 -8.35 12.59
CA LYS A 158 16.16 -7.05 13.00
C LYS A 158 16.75 -5.86 12.23
N ILE A 159 17.99 -5.97 11.80
CA ILE A 159 18.68 -4.91 11.06
C ILE A 159 18.30 -4.97 9.58
N LEU A 160 18.25 -6.18 9.03
CA LEU A 160 17.86 -6.43 7.65
C LEU A 160 16.63 -7.34 7.64
N PRO A 161 15.44 -6.84 7.33
CA PRO A 161 14.22 -7.64 7.32
C PRO A 161 14.20 -8.59 6.11
N VAL A 162 14.94 -9.70 6.23
CA VAL A 162 14.94 -10.83 5.28
C VAL A 162 13.78 -11.75 5.63
N HIS A 163 12.56 -11.31 5.37
CA HIS A 163 11.36 -12.09 5.64
C HIS A 163 10.64 -12.46 4.34
N PRO A 164 9.89 -13.59 4.30
CA PRO A 164 9.12 -13.98 3.12
C PRO A 164 7.99 -13.01 2.80
N ALA A 165 7.55 -12.23 3.78
CA ALA A 165 6.52 -11.22 3.61
C ALA A 165 6.72 -10.07 4.60
N TYR A 166 6.24 -8.88 4.21
CA TYR A 166 6.15 -7.72 5.08
C TYR A 166 4.70 -7.48 5.48
N TYR A 167 4.45 -7.32 6.77
CA TYR A 167 3.12 -7.17 7.36
C TYR A 167 2.93 -5.74 7.85
N MET A 168 1.88 -5.09 7.38
CA MET A 168 1.55 -3.72 7.77
C MET A 168 0.16 -3.64 8.37
N THR A 169 0.06 -3.05 9.55
CA THR A 169 -1.23 -2.74 10.17
C THR A 169 -1.80 -1.46 9.58
N PRO A 170 -2.97 -1.50 8.93
CA PRO A 170 -3.68 -0.32 8.49
C PRO A 170 -3.97 0.64 9.64
N LYS A 171 -3.89 1.94 9.35
CA LYS A 171 -4.29 3.00 10.30
C LYS A 171 -5.09 4.04 9.54
N GLU A 172 -6.07 4.60 10.22
CA GLU A 172 -6.83 5.74 9.70
C GLU A 172 -5.91 6.91 9.32
N GLY A 173 -6.15 7.52 8.18
CA GLY A 173 -5.32 8.59 7.63
C GLY A 173 -3.99 8.13 7.04
N MET A 174 -3.64 6.84 7.12
CA MET A 174 -2.42 6.33 6.52
C MET A 174 -2.59 6.18 5.01
N ILE A 175 -1.63 6.69 4.24
CA ILE A 175 -1.43 6.39 2.83
C ILE A 175 -0.13 5.60 2.65
N VAL A 176 -0.17 4.58 1.82
CA VAL A 176 0.97 3.72 1.50
C VAL A 176 1.13 3.64 0.00
N ILE A 177 2.38 3.78 -0.48
CA ILE A 177 2.72 3.72 -1.90
C ILE A 177 3.84 2.72 -2.09
N PHE A 178 3.71 1.87 -3.09
CA PHE A 178 4.64 0.77 -3.36
C PHE A 178 4.74 0.48 -4.88
N PRO A 179 5.81 -0.15 -5.34
CA PRO A 179 5.92 -0.58 -6.74
C PRO A 179 4.79 -1.53 -7.11
N SER A 180 4.08 -1.24 -8.20
CA SER A 180 2.90 -2.00 -8.64
C SER A 180 3.17 -3.47 -8.95
N SER A 181 4.42 -3.82 -9.22
CA SER A 181 4.86 -5.20 -9.48
C SER A 181 4.86 -6.08 -8.23
N ILE A 182 4.85 -5.51 -7.01
CA ILE A 182 4.90 -6.29 -5.77
C ILE A 182 3.55 -6.96 -5.52
N TYR A 183 3.58 -8.28 -5.38
CA TYR A 183 2.41 -9.04 -4.97
C TYR A 183 2.03 -8.71 -3.53
N HIS A 184 0.76 -8.44 -3.34
CA HIS A 184 0.21 -8.13 -2.02
C HIS A 184 -1.20 -8.68 -1.87
N LYS A 185 -1.64 -8.78 -0.63
CA LYS A 185 -3.00 -9.17 -0.24
C LYS A 185 -3.45 -8.35 0.95
N VAL A 186 -4.73 -8.35 1.23
CA VAL A 186 -5.28 -7.80 2.47
C VAL A 186 -5.98 -8.90 3.23
N ASP A 187 -5.54 -9.12 4.46
CA ASP A 187 -6.07 -10.18 5.32
C ASP A 187 -7.52 -9.90 5.75
N LEU A 188 -8.15 -10.91 6.31
CA LEU A 188 -9.53 -10.88 6.76
C LEU A 188 -9.79 -9.72 7.70
N ASN A 189 -10.87 -8.97 7.48
CA ASN A 189 -11.38 -8.01 8.45
C ASN A 189 -12.08 -8.77 9.59
N GLU A 190 -11.40 -8.91 10.71
CA GLU A 190 -11.91 -9.58 11.92
C GLU A 190 -12.60 -8.60 12.87
N SER A 191 -12.62 -7.31 12.53
CA SER A 191 -13.33 -6.29 13.29
C SER A 191 -14.85 -6.40 13.09
N VAL A 192 -15.61 -5.66 13.88
CA VAL A 192 -17.08 -5.55 13.74
C VAL A 192 -17.51 -4.39 12.84
N GLU A 193 -16.56 -3.62 12.33
CA GLU A 193 -16.77 -2.43 11.53
C GLU A 193 -16.20 -2.59 10.12
N ASN A 194 -16.62 -1.74 9.20
CA ASN A 194 -16.09 -1.69 7.85
C ASN A 194 -14.68 -1.10 7.84
N ARG A 195 -13.72 -1.76 7.20
CA ARG A 195 -12.49 -1.12 6.75
C ARG A 195 -12.78 -0.44 5.41
N ILE A 196 -12.46 0.85 5.29
CA ILE A 196 -12.74 1.66 4.10
C ILE A 196 -11.44 2.26 3.60
N SER A 197 -11.16 2.05 2.32
CA SER A 197 -9.95 2.59 1.67
C SER A 197 -10.21 3.03 0.25
N ILE A 198 -9.33 3.91 -0.22
CA ILE A 198 -9.19 4.32 -1.62
C ILE A 198 -7.90 3.71 -2.13
N SER A 199 -7.91 3.14 -3.32
CA SER A 199 -6.74 2.51 -3.94
C SER A 199 -6.55 3.01 -5.36
#